data_612baf62de77066538e9af59a85043d1
#
_entry.id   612baf62de77066538e9af59a85043d1
#
_cell.length_a   1.000
_cell.length_b   1.000
_cell.length_c   1.000
_cell.angle_alpha   90.00
_cell.angle_beta   90.00
_cell.angle_gamma   90.00
#
_symmetry.space_group_name_H-M   'P 1'
#
loop_
_entity.id
_entity.type
_entity.pdbx_description
1 polymer ?
#
loop_
_entity_poly.entity_id
_entity_poly.type
_entity_poly.pdbx_seq_one_letter_code
_entity_poly.pdbx_strand_id
1 'polypeptide(L)'
;SSSYMESDIRDQTDKAGFCRVHMKKMFDYGNTLGNALILQTHYHKLREEMRRQFDSFSPGKSSVLARFRRSDSSANKNPIAAWTAFKDCSCFICQNIEDTFKRYVETFFWLYRQDNEFKNKILRSKGFCLHHFGILCNGADKYLNDKEKAEFYPAMFRLMDENFQRMEEDLVWLSDKFDYRNK
;
A
#
# COMPACT_ATOMS: atom_id res chain seq x y z
N SER A 1 2.83 23.25 -4.44
CA SER A 1 3.86 23.24 -3.40
C SER A 1 5.24 23.19 -4.07
N SER A 2 6.19 24.00 -3.60
CA SER A 2 7.56 24.10 -4.15
C SER A 2 8.50 23.00 -3.64
N SER A 3 8.01 22.08 -2.82
CA SER A 3 8.79 21.03 -2.13
C SER A 3 9.61 20.13 -3.07
N TYR A 4 9.19 19.99 -4.34
CA TYR A 4 9.93 19.21 -5.33
C TYR A 4 11.30 19.84 -5.71
N MET A 5 11.56 21.06 -5.28
CA MET A 5 12.88 21.74 -5.48
C MET A 5 13.84 21.46 -4.33
N GLU A 6 13.40 20.91 -3.21
CA GLU A 6 14.23 20.57 -2.06
C GLU A 6 15.10 19.34 -2.39
N SER A 7 16.39 19.39 -2.03
CA SER A 7 17.37 18.39 -2.40
C SER A 7 17.06 16.99 -1.87
N ASP A 8 16.54 16.90 -0.65
CA ASP A 8 16.16 15.65 0.00
C ASP A 8 14.94 15.00 -0.66
N ILE A 9 13.94 15.80 -1.08
CA ILE A 9 12.78 15.31 -1.84
C ILE A 9 13.23 14.84 -3.24
N ARG A 10 14.13 15.57 -3.89
CA ARG A 10 14.69 15.14 -5.18
C ARG A 10 15.44 13.83 -5.07
N ASP A 11 16.29 13.68 -4.08
CA ASP A 11 17.02 12.42 -3.86
C ASP A 11 16.07 11.23 -3.66
N GLN A 12 14.98 11.41 -2.95
CA GLN A 12 13.97 10.37 -2.74
C GLN A 12 13.19 10.06 -4.02
N THR A 13 12.75 11.09 -4.75
CA THR A 13 12.04 10.91 -6.03
C THR A 13 12.92 10.30 -7.11
N ASP A 14 14.21 10.66 -7.17
CA ASP A 14 15.17 10.10 -8.10
C ASP A 14 15.43 8.61 -7.85
N LYS A 15 15.46 8.18 -6.60
CA LYS A 15 15.65 6.78 -6.21
C LYS A 15 14.38 5.92 -6.42
N ALA A 16 13.26 6.41 -5.93
CA ALA A 16 12.00 5.64 -5.91
C ALA A 16 11.24 5.72 -7.23
N GLY A 17 11.32 6.85 -7.94
CA GLY A 17 10.51 7.10 -9.12
C GLY A 17 9.01 7.17 -8.81
N PHE A 18 8.21 6.87 -9.83
CA PHE A 18 6.76 6.96 -9.75
C PHE A 18 6.11 5.79 -10.48
N CYS A 19 5.13 5.14 -9.88
CA CYS A 19 4.34 4.14 -10.55
C CYS A 19 3.45 4.78 -11.63
N ARG A 20 2.98 3.96 -12.56
CA ARG A 20 2.15 4.40 -13.70
C ARG A 20 0.95 5.24 -13.28
N VAL A 21 0.28 4.86 -12.19
CA VAL A 21 -0.91 5.58 -11.69
C VAL A 21 -0.55 6.98 -11.21
N HIS A 22 0.52 7.10 -10.41
CA HIS A 22 0.93 8.40 -9.88
C HIS A 22 1.59 9.28 -10.94
N MET A 23 2.32 8.71 -11.89
CA MET A 23 2.84 9.47 -13.04
C MET A 23 1.70 10.07 -13.86
N LYS A 24 0.63 9.29 -14.13
CA LYS A 24 -0.56 9.82 -14.80
C LYS A 24 -1.22 10.95 -14.01
N LYS A 25 -1.41 10.79 -12.69
CA LYS A 25 -1.98 11.85 -11.84
C LYS A 25 -1.13 13.12 -11.82
N MET A 26 0.20 13.00 -11.81
CA MET A 26 1.12 14.14 -11.90
C MET A 26 0.95 14.88 -13.23
N PHE A 27 0.80 14.13 -14.32
CA PHE A 27 0.54 14.69 -15.65
C PHE A 27 -0.81 15.41 -15.70
N ASP A 28 -1.87 14.76 -15.24
CA ASP A 28 -3.24 15.31 -15.20
C ASP A 28 -3.34 16.57 -14.32
N TYR A 29 -2.49 16.71 -13.31
CA TYR A 29 -2.41 17.90 -12.44
C TYR A 29 -1.92 19.15 -13.18
N GLY A 30 -1.28 19.00 -14.33
CA GLY A 30 -0.96 20.08 -15.25
C GLY A 30 0.29 20.90 -14.93
N ASN A 31 1.10 20.56 -13.91
CA ASN A 31 2.36 21.24 -13.65
C ASN A 31 3.48 20.71 -14.55
N THR A 32 3.45 21.08 -15.82
CA THR A 32 4.35 20.58 -16.85
C THR A 32 5.83 20.77 -16.52
N LEU A 33 6.21 21.99 -16.08
CA LEU A 33 7.60 22.29 -15.74
C LEU A 33 8.08 21.51 -14.52
N GLY A 34 7.28 21.47 -13.46
CA GLY A 34 7.62 20.70 -12.25
C GLY A 34 7.78 19.22 -12.55
N ASN A 35 6.89 18.65 -13.35
CA ASN A 35 6.98 17.26 -13.78
C ASN A 35 8.25 17.00 -14.63
N ALA A 36 8.57 17.89 -15.56
CA ALA A 36 9.76 17.75 -16.39
C ALA A 36 11.05 17.79 -15.54
N LEU A 37 11.16 18.69 -14.58
CA LEU A 37 12.31 18.82 -13.71
C LEU A 37 12.52 17.59 -12.81
N ILE A 38 11.45 17.04 -12.25
CA ILE A 38 11.50 15.82 -11.43
C ILE A 38 11.90 14.61 -12.29
N LEU A 39 11.23 14.43 -13.44
CA LEU A 39 11.44 13.28 -14.29
C LEU A 39 12.83 13.31 -14.95
N GLN A 40 13.38 14.49 -15.28
CA GLN A 40 14.71 14.62 -15.83
C GLN A 40 15.78 14.01 -14.91
N THR A 41 15.77 14.36 -13.62
CA THR A 41 16.75 13.84 -12.64
C THR A 41 16.51 12.38 -12.32
N HIS A 42 15.23 11.96 -12.20
CA HIS A 42 14.87 10.56 -12.03
C HIS A 42 15.38 9.68 -13.20
N TYR A 43 15.12 10.06 -14.44
CA TYR A 43 15.59 9.30 -15.61
C TYR A 43 17.11 9.30 -15.75
N HIS A 44 17.79 10.39 -15.36
CA HIS A 44 19.24 10.41 -15.30
C HIS A 44 19.75 9.34 -14.33
N LYS A 45 19.21 9.30 -13.12
CA LYS A 45 19.56 8.30 -12.09
C LYS A 45 19.23 6.87 -12.52
N LEU A 46 18.05 6.66 -13.09
CA LEU A 46 17.62 5.35 -13.59
C LEU A 46 18.57 4.82 -14.68
N ARG A 47 19.03 5.70 -15.60
CA ARG A 47 20.01 5.32 -16.63
C ARG A 47 21.36 4.92 -16.04
N GLU A 48 21.85 5.64 -15.03
CA GLU A 48 23.09 5.27 -14.33
C GLU A 48 22.97 3.91 -13.64
N GLU A 49 21.87 3.67 -12.95
CA GLU A 49 21.60 2.39 -12.29
C GLU A 49 21.49 1.25 -13.32
N MET A 50 20.76 1.47 -14.41
CA MET A 50 20.61 0.49 -15.48
C MET A 50 21.97 0.12 -16.10
N ARG A 51 22.85 1.09 -16.34
CA ARG A 51 24.22 0.82 -16.84
C ARG A 51 24.99 -0.04 -15.86
N ARG A 52 25.00 0.28 -14.57
CA ARG A 52 25.67 -0.52 -13.54
C ARG A 52 25.14 -1.96 -13.48
N GLN A 53 23.81 -2.16 -13.60
CA GLN A 53 23.22 -3.50 -13.66
C GLN A 53 23.69 -4.25 -14.91
N PHE A 54 23.75 -3.59 -16.05
CA PHE A 54 24.18 -4.18 -17.31
C PHE A 54 25.68 -4.53 -17.30
N ASP A 55 26.52 -3.63 -16.79
CA ASP A 55 27.98 -3.84 -16.69
C ASP A 55 28.31 -5.03 -15.76
N SER A 56 27.50 -5.25 -14.73
CA SER A 56 27.64 -6.39 -13.82
C SER A 56 27.02 -7.69 -14.36
N PHE A 57 26.22 -7.61 -15.42
CA PHE A 57 25.54 -8.76 -16.02
C PHE A 57 26.45 -9.52 -16.98
N SER A 58 26.61 -10.83 -16.74
CA SER A 58 27.35 -11.74 -17.62
C SER A 58 26.39 -12.74 -18.26
N PRO A 59 25.96 -12.53 -19.52
CA PRO A 59 25.11 -13.49 -20.21
C PRO A 59 25.87 -14.83 -20.39
N GLY A 60 25.24 -15.91 -19.97
CA GLY A 60 25.79 -17.26 -20.16
C GLY A 60 26.67 -17.83 -19.04
N LYS A 61 27.01 -17.08 -18.00
CA LYS A 61 27.61 -17.63 -16.77
C LYS A 61 26.53 -18.16 -15.83
N SER A 62 25.78 -19.16 -16.25
CA SER A 62 25.07 -20.03 -15.33
C SER A 62 26.13 -20.79 -14.52
N SER A 63 26.26 -20.47 -13.23
CA SER A 63 27.16 -21.20 -12.34
C SER A 63 26.80 -22.70 -12.45
N VAL A 64 27.82 -23.53 -12.71
CA VAL A 64 27.67 -24.99 -12.79
C VAL A 64 27.05 -25.55 -11.51
N LEU A 65 27.25 -24.86 -10.37
CA LEU A 65 26.62 -25.11 -9.07
C LEU A 65 25.10 -24.83 -9.05
N ALA A 66 24.58 -23.94 -9.88
CA ALA A 66 23.13 -23.67 -9.97
C ALA A 66 22.37 -24.80 -10.68
N ARG A 67 23.04 -25.61 -11.50
CA ARG A 67 22.47 -26.82 -12.15
C ARG A 67 22.20 -27.95 -11.18
N PHE A 68 22.92 -28.02 -10.06
CA PHE A 68 22.76 -29.07 -9.02
C PHE A 68 21.71 -28.71 -7.93
N ARG A 69 21.27 -27.42 -7.84
CA ARG A 69 20.21 -27.00 -6.93
C ARG A 69 18.85 -26.91 -7.63
N ARG A 70 18.38 -28.04 -8.16
CA ARG A 70 17.03 -28.17 -8.75
C ARG A 70 15.98 -28.50 -7.68
N SER A 71 15.73 -27.60 -6.72
CA SER A 71 14.57 -27.80 -5.82
C SER A 71 13.96 -26.54 -5.21
N ASP A 72 14.33 -25.34 -5.68
CA ASP A 72 13.61 -24.15 -5.24
C ASP A 72 13.32 -23.22 -6.42
N SER A 73 12.04 -23.07 -6.73
CA SER A 73 11.52 -22.30 -7.87
C SER A 73 11.75 -20.78 -7.77
N SER A 74 12.46 -20.29 -6.73
CA SER A 74 12.77 -18.88 -6.53
C SER A 74 14.23 -18.48 -6.87
N ALA A 75 15.14 -19.43 -7.07
CA ALA A 75 16.59 -19.19 -7.08
C ALA A 75 17.19 -18.83 -8.46
N ASN A 76 16.41 -18.72 -9.53
CA ASN A 76 16.93 -18.50 -10.89
C ASN A 76 16.27 -17.33 -11.61
N LYS A 77 15.99 -16.23 -10.89
CA LYS A 77 15.49 -15.00 -11.53
C LYS A 77 16.69 -14.24 -12.13
N ASN A 78 16.57 -13.93 -13.42
CA ASN A 78 17.52 -13.04 -14.09
C ASN A 78 17.67 -11.75 -13.28
N PRO A 79 18.90 -11.34 -12.88
CA PRO A 79 19.09 -10.17 -12.01
C PRO A 79 18.58 -8.87 -12.62
N ILE A 80 18.62 -8.75 -13.95
CA ILE A 80 18.03 -7.60 -14.64
C ILE A 80 16.52 -7.60 -14.50
N ALA A 81 15.86 -8.77 -14.66
CA ALA A 81 14.42 -8.89 -14.47
C ALA A 81 14.02 -8.62 -13.00
N ALA A 82 14.82 -9.05 -12.03
CA ALA A 82 14.58 -8.75 -10.62
C ALA A 82 14.70 -7.25 -10.32
N TRP A 83 15.73 -6.60 -10.87
CA TRP A 83 15.92 -5.16 -10.72
C TRP A 83 14.79 -4.36 -11.40
N THR A 84 14.36 -4.73 -12.61
CA THR A 84 13.25 -4.06 -13.28
C THR A 84 11.95 -4.23 -12.54
N ALA A 85 11.65 -5.43 -12.00
CA ALA A 85 10.46 -5.67 -11.18
C ALA A 85 10.48 -4.84 -9.89
N PHE A 86 11.64 -4.72 -9.24
CA PHE A 86 11.81 -3.85 -8.08
C PHE A 86 11.53 -2.38 -8.43
N LYS A 87 12.07 -1.89 -9.56
CA LYS A 87 11.85 -0.50 -10.01
C LYS A 87 10.39 -0.24 -10.41
N ASP A 88 9.74 -1.19 -11.05
CA ASP A 88 8.32 -1.08 -11.44
C ASP A 88 7.39 -0.99 -10.22
N CYS A 89 7.73 -1.67 -9.12
CA CYS A 89 7.00 -1.61 -7.85
C CYS A 89 7.39 -0.42 -6.96
N SER A 90 8.48 0.31 -7.27
CA SER A 90 8.90 1.46 -6.46
C SER A 90 8.14 2.72 -6.87
N CYS A 91 7.70 3.49 -5.87
CA CYS A 91 7.03 4.77 -6.10
C CYS A 91 7.11 5.65 -4.86
N PHE A 92 7.72 6.82 -4.99
CA PHE A 92 7.85 7.80 -3.91
C PHE A 92 6.49 8.16 -3.27
N ILE A 93 5.45 8.37 -4.09
CA ILE A 93 4.13 8.74 -3.58
C ILE A 93 3.49 7.57 -2.83
N CYS A 94 3.56 6.33 -3.38
CA CYS A 94 3.02 5.15 -2.70
C CYS A 94 3.71 4.93 -1.35
N GLN A 95 5.04 5.06 -1.29
CA GLN A 95 5.82 4.91 -0.05
C GLN A 95 5.40 5.94 1.01
N ASN A 96 5.29 7.22 0.62
CA ASN A 96 4.84 8.28 1.53
C ASN A 96 3.41 8.08 2.03
N ILE A 97 2.50 7.60 1.16
CA ILE A 97 1.12 7.26 1.55
C ILE A 97 1.16 6.12 2.57
N GLU A 98 1.91 5.05 2.29
CA GLU A 98 2.01 3.90 3.18
C GLU A 98 2.61 4.27 4.54
N ASP A 99 3.69 5.04 4.56
CA ASP A 99 4.33 5.47 5.82
C ASP A 99 3.45 6.43 6.63
N THR A 100 2.70 7.29 5.95
CA THR A 100 1.71 8.15 6.61
C THR A 100 0.57 7.32 7.18
N PHE A 101 0.10 6.33 6.42
CA PHE A 101 -0.97 5.44 6.84
C PHE A 101 -0.57 4.57 8.05
N LYS A 102 0.66 4.06 8.09
CA LYS A 102 1.21 3.35 9.28
C LYS A 102 1.13 4.21 10.54
N ARG A 103 1.47 5.50 10.43
CA ARG A 103 1.34 6.45 11.57
C ARG A 103 -0.11 6.67 11.99
N TYR A 104 -1.05 6.69 11.03
CA TYR A 104 -2.48 6.76 11.37
C TYR A 104 -2.96 5.51 12.10
N VAL A 105 -2.52 4.32 11.69
CA VAL A 105 -2.84 3.07 12.40
C VAL A 105 -2.27 3.08 13.82
N GLU A 106 -1.03 3.51 14.00
CA GLU A 106 -0.43 3.67 15.32
C GLU A 106 -1.22 4.65 16.21
N THR A 107 -1.57 5.82 15.67
CA THR A 107 -2.39 6.82 16.34
C THR A 107 -3.78 6.28 16.70
N PHE A 108 -4.40 5.49 15.81
CA PHE A 108 -5.67 4.84 16.07
C PHE A 108 -5.61 3.96 17.33
N PHE A 109 -4.59 3.11 17.45
CA PHE A 109 -4.46 2.23 18.62
C PHE A 109 -4.07 3.00 19.89
N TRP A 110 -3.29 4.05 19.76
CA TRP A 110 -3.00 4.92 20.88
C TRP A 110 -4.29 5.59 21.41
N LEU A 111 -5.09 6.19 20.53
CA LEU A 111 -6.39 6.78 20.89
C LEU A 111 -7.37 5.73 21.43
N TYR A 112 -7.45 4.56 20.82
CA TYR A 112 -8.36 3.48 21.23
C TYR A 112 -8.08 3.03 22.68
N ARG A 113 -6.83 3.13 23.13
CA ARG A 113 -6.40 2.79 24.50
C ARG A 113 -6.61 3.94 25.49
N GLN A 114 -6.39 5.17 25.07
CA GLN A 114 -6.32 6.33 25.96
C GLN A 114 -7.62 7.16 26.00
N ASP A 115 -8.42 7.10 24.94
CA ASP A 115 -9.59 7.95 24.74
C ASP A 115 -10.86 7.12 24.64
N ASN A 116 -11.64 7.10 25.72
CA ASN A 116 -12.92 6.39 25.79
C ASN A 116 -13.96 6.99 24.84
N GLU A 117 -13.94 8.29 24.57
CA GLU A 117 -14.84 8.92 23.62
C GLU A 117 -14.53 8.44 22.19
N PHE A 118 -13.25 8.41 21.81
CA PHE A 118 -12.81 7.86 20.54
C PHE A 118 -13.20 6.39 20.40
N LYS A 119 -12.92 5.56 21.43
CA LYS A 119 -13.33 4.14 21.45
C LYS A 119 -14.83 3.98 21.23
N ASN A 120 -15.67 4.74 21.94
CA ASN A 120 -17.11 4.72 21.78
C ASN A 120 -17.56 5.18 20.40
N LYS A 121 -16.90 6.19 19.82
CA LYS A 121 -17.16 6.68 18.46
C LYS A 121 -16.90 5.60 17.41
N ILE A 122 -15.82 4.86 17.56
CA ILE A 122 -15.48 3.72 16.68
C ILE A 122 -16.56 2.64 16.80
N LEU A 123 -16.92 2.23 18.02
CA LEU A 123 -17.90 1.18 18.26
C LEU A 123 -19.35 1.53 17.80
N ARG A 124 -19.63 2.81 17.61
CA ARG A 124 -20.92 3.31 17.06
C ARG A 124 -20.83 3.64 15.57
N SER A 125 -19.69 3.43 14.95
CA SER A 125 -19.50 3.73 13.52
C SER A 125 -20.19 2.68 12.63
N LYS A 126 -20.17 2.92 11.33
CA LYS A 126 -20.63 1.95 10.32
C LYS A 126 -19.58 0.89 9.98
N GLY A 127 -18.59 0.67 10.85
CA GLY A 127 -17.53 -0.29 10.61
C GLY A 127 -16.52 0.19 9.57
N PHE A 128 -15.81 -0.76 8.98
CA PHE A 128 -14.71 -0.53 8.06
C PHE A 128 -14.91 -1.34 6.77
N CYS A 129 -14.31 -0.94 5.66
CA CYS A 129 -14.19 -1.86 4.52
C CYS A 129 -13.24 -3.01 4.89
N LEU A 130 -13.37 -4.16 4.23
CA LEU A 130 -12.56 -5.36 4.53
C LEU A 130 -11.07 -5.10 4.50
N HIS A 131 -10.58 -4.25 3.58
CA HIS A 131 -9.18 -3.86 3.50
C HIS A 131 -8.71 -3.17 4.81
N HIS A 132 -9.42 -2.13 5.25
CA HIS A 132 -9.05 -1.42 6.48
C HIS A 132 -9.28 -2.26 7.74
N PHE A 133 -10.31 -3.11 7.76
CA PHE A 133 -10.51 -4.06 8.84
C PHE A 133 -9.32 -5.02 8.98
N GLY A 134 -8.84 -5.59 7.88
CA GLY A 134 -7.64 -6.43 7.88
C GLY A 134 -6.39 -5.71 8.39
N ILE A 135 -6.21 -4.43 8.02
CA ILE A 135 -5.11 -3.60 8.54
C ILE A 135 -5.24 -3.36 10.04
N LEU A 136 -6.45 -3.12 10.55
CA LEU A 136 -6.68 -2.97 11.98
C LEU A 136 -6.45 -4.28 12.74
N CYS A 137 -6.79 -5.44 12.18
CA CYS A 137 -6.44 -6.73 12.78
C CYS A 137 -4.92 -6.91 12.90
N ASN A 138 -4.17 -6.65 11.82
CA ASN A 138 -2.71 -6.70 11.87
C ASN A 138 -2.11 -5.66 12.85
N GLY A 139 -2.72 -4.48 12.93
CA GLY A 139 -2.34 -3.44 13.88
C GLY A 139 -2.61 -3.84 15.33
N ALA A 140 -3.73 -4.51 15.61
CA ALA A 140 -4.06 -5.01 16.94
C ALA A 140 -2.98 -5.99 17.45
N ASP A 141 -2.49 -6.89 16.58
CA ASP A 141 -1.41 -7.80 16.94
C ASP A 141 -0.11 -7.10 17.30
N LYS A 142 0.15 -5.95 16.69
CA LYS A 142 1.36 -5.17 16.91
C LYS A 142 1.26 -4.22 18.12
N TYR A 143 0.10 -3.60 18.33
CA TYR A 143 -0.02 -2.48 19.26
C TYR A 143 -0.81 -2.78 20.54
N LEU A 144 -1.56 -3.90 20.60
CA LEU A 144 -2.37 -4.29 21.75
C LEU A 144 -1.75 -5.50 22.47
N ASN A 145 -1.86 -5.51 23.81
CA ASN A 145 -1.54 -6.68 24.61
C ASN A 145 -2.70 -7.71 24.56
N ASP A 146 -2.47 -8.93 25.08
CA ASP A 146 -3.43 -10.02 24.99
C ASP A 146 -4.78 -9.71 25.64
N LYS A 147 -4.79 -8.97 26.76
CA LYS A 147 -6.02 -8.54 27.42
C LYS A 147 -6.80 -7.55 26.55
N GLU A 148 -6.11 -6.56 25.99
CA GLU A 148 -6.70 -5.58 25.09
C GLU A 148 -7.22 -6.21 23.80
N LYS A 149 -6.50 -7.21 23.24
CA LYS A 149 -6.96 -8.00 22.08
C LYS A 149 -8.22 -8.78 22.39
N ALA A 150 -8.32 -9.39 23.57
CA ALA A 150 -9.50 -10.13 24.00
C ALA A 150 -10.78 -9.25 24.07
N GLU A 151 -10.61 -7.94 24.27
CA GLU A 151 -11.71 -6.96 24.20
C GLU A 151 -11.93 -6.44 22.76
N PHE A 152 -10.85 -6.15 22.06
CA PHE A 152 -10.85 -5.52 20.74
C PHE A 152 -11.49 -6.41 19.67
N TYR A 153 -11.03 -7.66 19.53
CA TYR A 153 -11.49 -8.53 18.46
C TYR A 153 -13.02 -8.81 18.52
N PRO A 154 -13.60 -9.24 19.65
CA PRO A 154 -15.04 -9.45 19.70
C PRO A 154 -15.85 -8.19 19.41
N ALA A 155 -15.38 -7.02 19.88
CA ALA A 155 -16.06 -5.77 19.63
C ALA A 155 -16.02 -5.36 18.15
N MET A 156 -14.86 -5.54 17.50
CA MET A 156 -14.70 -5.23 16.07
C MET A 156 -15.46 -6.22 15.18
N PHE A 157 -15.45 -7.52 15.49
CA PHE A 157 -16.21 -8.51 14.74
C PHE A 157 -17.71 -8.24 14.82
N ARG A 158 -18.22 -7.95 16.02
CA ARG A 158 -19.63 -7.58 16.19
C ARG A 158 -19.99 -6.33 15.39
N LEU A 159 -19.17 -5.28 15.45
CA LEU A 159 -19.37 -4.05 14.69
C LEU A 159 -19.45 -4.33 13.18
N MET A 160 -18.57 -5.18 12.67
CA MET A 160 -18.55 -5.54 11.25
C MET A 160 -19.76 -6.38 10.85
N ASP A 161 -20.11 -7.37 11.66
CA ASP A 161 -21.24 -8.27 11.43
C ASP A 161 -22.58 -7.51 11.40
N GLU A 162 -22.84 -6.68 12.41
CA GLU A 162 -24.04 -5.85 12.49
C GLU A 162 -24.19 -4.92 11.29
N ASN A 163 -23.06 -4.36 10.80
CA ASN A 163 -23.11 -3.48 9.63
C ASN A 163 -23.21 -4.23 8.29
N PHE A 164 -22.63 -5.42 8.17
CA PHE A 164 -22.86 -6.27 7.01
C PHE A 164 -24.30 -6.78 6.95
N GLN A 165 -24.87 -7.20 8.08
CA GLN A 165 -26.27 -7.57 8.16
C GLN A 165 -27.19 -6.42 7.72
N ARG A 166 -26.97 -5.22 8.24
CA ARG A 166 -27.73 -4.03 7.81
C ARG A 166 -27.62 -3.78 6.31
N MET A 167 -26.41 -3.92 5.73
CA MET A 167 -26.21 -3.75 4.28
C MET A 167 -26.94 -4.84 3.48
N GLU A 168 -26.92 -6.07 3.96
CA GLU A 168 -27.65 -7.18 3.35
C GLU A 168 -29.16 -6.90 3.34
N GLU A 169 -29.73 -6.48 4.48
CA GLU A 169 -31.13 -6.09 4.61
C GLU A 169 -31.52 -4.94 3.66
N ASP A 170 -30.66 -3.90 3.57
CA ASP A 170 -30.83 -2.78 2.63
C ASP A 170 -30.87 -3.26 1.17
N LEU A 171 -30.00 -4.22 0.81
CA LEU A 171 -29.93 -4.80 -0.53
C LEU A 171 -31.14 -5.71 -0.84
N VAL A 172 -31.58 -6.50 0.13
CA VAL A 172 -32.81 -7.31 0.00
C VAL A 172 -34.01 -6.39 -0.24
N TRP A 173 -34.16 -5.36 0.59
CA TRP A 173 -35.23 -4.38 0.41
C TRP A 173 -35.18 -3.68 -0.96
N LEU A 174 -33.96 -3.33 -1.44
CA LEU A 174 -33.80 -2.73 -2.77
C LEU A 174 -34.20 -3.71 -3.88
N SER A 175 -33.77 -4.97 -3.82
CA SER A 175 -34.08 -5.99 -4.81
C SER A 175 -35.59 -6.31 -4.87
N ASP A 176 -36.25 -6.36 -3.72
CA ASP A 176 -37.70 -6.60 -3.62
C ASP A 176 -38.52 -5.51 -4.32
N LYS A 177 -38.03 -4.27 -4.37
CA LYS A 177 -38.69 -3.18 -5.12
C LYS A 177 -38.67 -3.38 -6.62
N PHE A 178 -37.73 -4.12 -7.15
CA PHE A 178 -37.63 -4.43 -8.58
C PHE A 178 -38.37 -5.72 -8.95
N ASP A 179 -38.87 -6.49 -7.96
CA ASP A 179 -39.69 -7.66 -8.25
C ASP A 179 -41.10 -7.20 -8.61
N TYR A 180 -41.48 -7.41 -9.89
CA TYR A 180 -42.76 -7.04 -10.44
C TYR A 180 -43.97 -7.75 -9.72
N ARG A 181 -43.66 -8.82 -8.97
CA ARG A 181 -44.70 -9.57 -8.21
C ARG A 181 -45.09 -8.86 -6.90
N ASN A 182 -44.32 -7.89 -6.46
CA ASN A 182 -44.54 -7.12 -5.22
C ASN A 182 -45.27 -5.78 -5.45
N LYS A 183 -45.97 -5.63 -6.59
CA LYS A 183 -46.79 -4.44 -6.91
C LYS A 183 -48.20 -4.59 -6.42
#